data_6988f8e5fa6f9b010ca18b7fe2d654b4
#
_entry.id   6988f8e5fa6f9b010ca18b7fe2d654b4
#
_cell.length_a   1.000
_cell.length_b   1.000
_cell.length_c   1.000
_cell.angle_alpha   90.00
_cell.angle_beta   90.00
_cell.angle_gamma   90.00
#
_symmetry.space_group_name_H-M   'P 1'
#
loop_
_entity.id
_entity.type
_entity.pdbx_description
1 polymer ?
#
loop_
_entity_poly.entity_id
_entity_poly.type
_entity_poly.pdbx_seq_one_letter_code
_entity_poly.pdbx_strand_id
1 'polypeptide(L)'
;MAFISGCSKKAEMGSPANSGIQSSNTFFQVDATTAGSITGAIRFTGKKPPRKRIDMSEDPACVAAHGGVAYDESLVVDAKGALANVFVYVEKGLEGKTFEASDVPVVIDQRGCWFRPRVLGVQTGQVLRVINSDPVTHNIHPMAEVNREWNHSQGPGDDPLIRKFIKPEVMIPIKCNIHSWMHAFVGVLPHPYFSVSKEDGSFEIRNLPPGTYTITVWQERLGVQHREITIARHASAVINFIYEGK
;
A
#
# COMPACT_ATOMS: atom_id res chain seq x y z
N MET A 1 45.96 76.47 -18.40
CA MET A 1 44.91 75.53 -18.72
C MET A 1 45.19 74.30 -17.80
N ALA A 2 44.39 74.17 -16.76
CA ALA A 2 44.52 73.12 -15.80
C ALA A 2 43.31 72.18 -15.95
N PHE A 3 43.59 70.88 -16.25
CA PHE A 3 42.58 69.86 -16.27
C PHE A 3 42.52 69.17 -14.91
N ILE A 4 41.35 69.24 -14.29
CA ILE A 4 41.03 68.61 -13.04
C ILE A 4 40.40 67.24 -13.39
N SER A 5 41.07 66.10 -13.03
CA SER A 5 40.56 64.79 -13.16
C SER A 5 39.79 64.40 -11.90
N GLY A 6 38.45 64.22 -12.05
CA GLY A 6 37.60 63.74 -10.97
C GLY A 6 37.55 62.24 -10.90
N CYS A 7 37.96 61.66 -9.79
CA CYS A 7 37.89 60.24 -9.49
C CYS A 7 36.52 59.94 -8.88
N SER A 8 35.66 59.20 -9.60
CA SER A 8 34.35 58.74 -9.14
C SER A 8 34.51 57.40 -8.44
N LYS A 9 34.29 57.31 -7.15
CA LYS A 9 34.22 56.08 -6.39
C LYS A 9 32.87 55.37 -6.64
N LYS A 10 32.93 54.18 -7.26
CA LYS A 10 31.82 53.29 -7.42
C LYS A 10 31.55 52.56 -6.08
N ALA A 11 30.37 52.76 -5.51
CA ALA A 11 29.94 52.02 -4.34
C ALA A 11 29.53 50.62 -4.77
N GLU A 12 30.17 49.60 -4.22
CA GLU A 12 29.72 48.19 -4.34
C GLU A 12 28.55 47.97 -3.40
N MET A 13 27.38 47.72 -3.98
CA MET A 13 26.21 47.22 -3.25
C MET A 13 26.43 45.74 -3.00
N GLY A 14 26.68 45.38 -1.74
CA GLY A 14 26.69 43.98 -1.30
C GLY A 14 25.32 43.34 -1.47
N SER A 15 25.26 42.24 -2.23
CA SER A 15 24.09 41.38 -2.30
C SER A 15 23.81 40.77 -0.91
N PRO A 16 22.54 40.73 -0.48
CA PRO A 16 22.17 40.03 0.74
C PRO A 16 22.38 38.51 0.52
N ALA A 17 23.18 37.90 1.40
CA ALA A 17 23.29 36.46 1.46
C ALA A 17 21.92 35.85 1.78
N ASN A 18 21.37 35.17 0.81
CA ASN A 18 20.14 34.38 0.98
C ASN A 18 20.49 33.16 1.83
N SER A 19 20.34 33.25 3.16
CA SER A 19 20.37 32.11 4.06
C SER A 19 19.09 31.30 3.88
N GLY A 20 19.06 30.50 2.81
CA GLY A 20 18.04 29.47 2.62
C GLY A 20 18.11 28.50 3.79
N ILE A 21 17.12 28.56 4.66
CA ILE A 21 16.88 27.54 5.67
C ILE A 21 16.52 26.27 4.88
N GLN A 22 17.52 25.43 4.60
CA GLN A 22 17.27 24.05 4.21
C GLN A 22 16.73 23.35 5.46
N SER A 23 15.41 23.21 5.56
CA SER A 23 14.82 22.26 6.49
C SER A 23 15.23 20.87 6.01
N SER A 24 16.29 20.32 6.59
CA SER A 24 16.62 18.90 6.43
C SER A 24 15.45 18.12 7.02
N ASN A 25 14.54 17.61 6.17
CA ASN A 25 13.59 16.60 6.60
C ASN A 25 14.39 15.36 7.04
N THR A 26 14.69 15.30 8.33
CA THR A 26 15.40 14.17 8.90
C THR A 26 14.40 13.05 9.07
N PHE A 27 14.48 12.03 8.22
CA PHE A 27 13.65 10.83 8.35
C PHE A 27 13.95 10.12 9.66
N PHE A 28 12.90 9.58 10.29
CA PHE A 28 13.03 8.80 11.49
C PHE A 28 13.77 7.50 11.19
N GLN A 29 14.89 7.29 11.86
CA GLN A 29 15.67 6.06 11.77
C GLN A 29 15.30 5.13 12.92
N VAL A 30 14.90 3.90 12.56
CA VAL A 30 14.60 2.87 13.56
C VAL A 30 15.91 2.34 14.12
N ASP A 31 16.06 2.38 15.44
CA ASP A 31 17.17 1.72 16.12
C ASP A 31 16.96 0.19 16.12
N ALA A 32 17.69 -0.49 15.23
CA ALA A 32 17.60 -1.94 15.08
C ALA A 32 17.94 -2.70 16.37
N THR A 33 18.72 -2.07 17.29
CA THR A 33 19.06 -2.67 18.58
C THR A 33 17.93 -2.61 19.59
N THR A 34 16.82 -1.95 19.30
CA THR A 34 15.64 -1.83 20.17
C THR A 34 14.34 -2.22 19.50
N ALA A 35 14.37 -2.32 18.17
CA ALA A 35 13.17 -2.63 17.38
C ALA A 35 12.54 -3.96 17.78
N GLY A 36 11.22 -3.98 17.76
CA GLY A 36 10.41 -5.16 17.99
C GLY A 36 9.61 -5.56 16.77
N SER A 37 8.73 -6.53 16.95
CA SER A 37 7.82 -7.00 15.91
C SER A 37 6.42 -7.29 16.46
N ILE A 38 5.44 -7.27 15.57
CA ILE A 38 4.09 -7.78 15.84
C ILE A 38 3.84 -8.95 14.90
N THR A 39 3.41 -10.07 15.46
CA THR A 39 2.92 -11.21 14.69
C THR A 39 1.48 -11.52 15.10
N GLY A 40 0.75 -12.24 14.26
CA GLY A 40 -0.60 -12.64 14.62
C GLY A 40 -1.29 -13.46 13.54
N ALA A 41 -2.54 -13.79 13.83
CA ALA A 41 -3.39 -14.50 12.90
C ALA A 41 -4.78 -13.86 12.83
N ILE A 42 -5.33 -13.84 11.63
CA ILE A 42 -6.70 -13.43 11.36
C ILE A 42 -7.55 -14.68 11.17
N ARG A 43 -8.63 -14.78 11.91
CA ARG A 43 -9.56 -15.90 11.86
C ARG A 43 -10.97 -15.45 11.51
N PHE A 44 -11.69 -16.33 10.85
CA PHE A 44 -13.10 -16.21 10.60
C PHE A 44 -13.83 -17.33 11.32
N THR A 45 -14.89 -16.99 12.08
CA THR A 45 -15.75 -17.93 12.79
C THR A 45 -17.19 -17.81 12.28
N GLY A 46 -18.02 -18.78 12.61
CA GLY A 46 -19.41 -18.81 12.17
C GLY A 46 -19.59 -19.45 10.78
N LYS A 47 -20.74 -19.19 10.16
CA LYS A 47 -21.13 -19.83 8.89
C LYS A 47 -20.38 -19.16 7.74
N LYS A 48 -19.56 -19.94 7.02
CA LYS A 48 -18.92 -19.47 5.79
C LYS A 48 -19.97 -19.34 4.68
N PRO A 49 -20.03 -18.19 4.00
CA PRO A 49 -20.86 -18.12 2.79
C PRO A 49 -20.28 -19.01 1.68
N PRO A 50 -21.11 -19.58 0.82
CA PRO A 50 -20.62 -20.31 -0.33
C PRO A 50 -19.79 -19.39 -1.23
N ARG A 51 -18.70 -19.93 -1.81
CA ARG A 51 -17.91 -19.19 -2.78
C ARG A 51 -18.72 -18.97 -4.05
N LYS A 52 -18.92 -17.74 -4.45
CA LYS A 52 -19.60 -17.38 -5.69
C LYS A 52 -18.68 -17.69 -6.86
N ARG A 53 -19.19 -18.46 -7.83
CA ARG A 53 -18.48 -18.70 -9.09
C ARG A 53 -18.53 -17.44 -9.95
N ILE A 54 -17.42 -17.09 -10.57
CA ILE A 54 -17.28 -16.02 -11.56
C ILE A 54 -17.41 -16.65 -12.95
N ASP A 55 -18.30 -16.11 -13.75
CA ASP A 55 -18.42 -16.46 -15.16
C ASP A 55 -17.50 -15.56 -16.00
N MET A 56 -16.51 -16.15 -16.65
CA MET A 56 -15.57 -15.48 -17.55
C MET A 56 -15.86 -15.84 -19.02
N SER A 57 -17.00 -16.51 -19.32
CA SER A 57 -17.28 -17.06 -20.68
C SER A 57 -17.39 -16.01 -21.77
N GLU A 58 -17.65 -14.74 -21.42
CA GLU A 58 -17.67 -13.63 -22.37
C GLU A 58 -16.26 -13.30 -22.93
N ASP A 59 -15.19 -13.72 -22.22
CA ASP A 59 -13.81 -13.58 -22.68
C ASP A 59 -13.09 -14.95 -22.68
N PRO A 60 -13.06 -15.66 -23.82
CA PRO A 60 -12.39 -16.96 -23.92
C PRO A 60 -10.91 -16.93 -23.57
N ALA A 61 -10.23 -15.80 -23.79
CA ALA A 61 -8.82 -15.65 -23.44
C ALA A 61 -8.64 -15.56 -21.92
N CYS A 62 -9.57 -14.94 -21.19
CA CYS A 62 -9.59 -14.96 -19.73
C CYS A 62 -9.87 -16.36 -19.18
N VAL A 63 -10.78 -17.12 -19.81
CA VAL A 63 -11.02 -18.53 -19.44
C VAL A 63 -9.74 -19.35 -19.57
N ALA A 64 -9.02 -19.18 -20.69
CA ALA A 64 -7.76 -19.88 -20.94
C ALA A 64 -6.64 -19.41 -19.98
N ALA A 65 -6.49 -18.11 -19.76
CA ALA A 65 -5.45 -17.55 -18.90
C ALA A 65 -5.68 -17.90 -17.40
N HIS A 66 -6.94 -17.98 -16.97
CA HIS A 66 -7.27 -18.40 -15.61
C HIS A 66 -6.99 -19.89 -15.35
N GLY A 67 -7.23 -20.74 -16.34
CA GLY A 67 -6.87 -22.15 -16.30
C GLY A 67 -7.72 -23.01 -15.36
N GLY A 68 -8.93 -22.58 -15.01
CA GLY A 68 -9.79 -23.32 -14.09
C GLY A 68 -11.10 -22.63 -13.75
N VAL A 69 -11.75 -23.07 -12.68
CA VAL A 69 -12.98 -22.44 -12.18
C VAL A 69 -12.64 -21.21 -11.36
N ALA A 70 -13.06 -20.06 -11.83
CA ALA A 70 -12.89 -18.79 -11.13
C ALA A 70 -13.92 -18.64 -10.00
N TYR A 71 -13.47 -18.17 -8.85
CA TYR A 71 -14.32 -17.89 -7.70
C TYR A 71 -14.06 -16.49 -7.17
N ASP A 72 -15.11 -15.87 -6.66
CA ASP A 72 -15.01 -14.60 -5.93
C ASP A 72 -14.03 -14.73 -4.76
N GLU A 73 -13.06 -13.81 -4.70
CA GLU A 73 -12.00 -13.74 -3.69
C GLU A 73 -12.26 -12.64 -2.65
N SER A 74 -13.47 -12.07 -2.63
CA SER A 74 -13.83 -11.04 -1.65
C SER A 74 -13.82 -11.54 -0.20
N LEU A 75 -13.91 -12.86 0.01
CA LEU A 75 -13.79 -13.51 1.31
C LEU A 75 -13.10 -14.88 1.16
N VAL A 76 -11.82 -14.93 1.41
CA VAL A 76 -11.02 -16.15 1.29
C VAL A 76 -10.76 -16.72 2.68
N VAL A 77 -11.49 -17.78 3.01
CA VAL A 77 -11.40 -18.49 4.30
C VAL A 77 -11.05 -19.96 4.06
N ASP A 78 -9.97 -20.43 4.65
CA ASP A 78 -9.55 -21.82 4.54
C ASP A 78 -10.45 -22.79 5.34
N ALA A 79 -10.15 -24.09 5.28
CA ALA A 79 -10.92 -25.11 6.00
C ALA A 79 -10.87 -24.95 7.54
N LYS A 80 -9.82 -24.34 8.06
CA LYS A 80 -9.57 -24.15 9.49
C LYS A 80 -10.01 -22.77 10.01
N GLY A 81 -10.63 -21.92 9.16
CA GLY A 81 -11.06 -20.57 9.50
C GLY A 81 -9.97 -19.51 9.38
N ALA A 82 -8.83 -19.82 8.74
CA ALA A 82 -7.84 -18.78 8.45
C ALA A 82 -8.38 -17.82 7.39
N LEU A 83 -8.24 -16.51 7.61
CA LEU A 83 -8.77 -15.47 6.75
C LEU A 83 -7.62 -14.74 6.05
N ALA A 84 -7.56 -14.89 4.73
CA ALA A 84 -6.58 -14.22 3.87
C ALA A 84 -7.05 -12.84 3.40
N ASN A 85 -6.12 -12.08 2.79
CA ASN A 85 -6.37 -10.79 2.18
C ASN A 85 -6.92 -9.72 3.15
N VAL A 86 -6.53 -9.80 4.42
CA VAL A 86 -6.82 -8.76 5.40
C VAL A 86 -5.65 -7.79 5.45
N PHE A 87 -5.88 -6.51 5.24
CA PHE A 87 -4.88 -5.47 5.39
C PHE A 87 -4.70 -5.15 6.87
N VAL A 88 -3.47 -5.23 7.36
CA VAL A 88 -3.09 -5.00 8.77
C VAL A 88 -2.11 -3.84 8.80
N TYR A 89 -2.37 -2.81 9.61
CA TYR A 89 -1.48 -1.65 9.66
C TYR A 89 -1.47 -0.97 11.03
N VAL A 90 -0.40 -0.22 11.29
CA VAL A 90 -0.31 0.68 12.43
C VAL A 90 -1.11 1.94 12.11
N GLU A 91 -2.19 2.18 12.82
CA GLU A 91 -3.02 3.38 12.64
C GLU A 91 -2.52 4.54 13.51
N LYS A 92 -2.09 4.26 14.75
CA LYS A 92 -1.63 5.27 15.73
C LYS A 92 -0.36 4.81 16.45
N GLY A 93 0.37 5.76 17.01
CA GLY A 93 1.60 5.54 17.79
C GLY A 93 2.88 5.90 17.01
N LEU A 94 2.74 6.45 15.80
CA LEU A 94 3.87 6.91 14.97
C LEU A 94 3.84 8.43 14.73
N GLU A 95 3.05 9.15 15.49
CA GLU A 95 2.88 10.61 15.36
C GLU A 95 4.23 11.32 15.54
N GLY A 96 4.45 12.36 14.74
CA GLY A 96 5.70 13.13 14.75
C GLY A 96 6.90 12.43 14.09
N LYS A 97 6.74 11.21 13.54
CA LYS A 97 7.78 10.50 12.81
C LYS A 97 7.52 10.56 11.31
N THR A 98 8.53 10.96 10.56
CA THR A 98 8.52 10.95 9.09
C THR A 98 9.42 9.82 8.62
N PHE A 99 8.90 8.98 7.73
CA PHE A 99 9.62 7.82 7.21
C PHE A 99 10.00 8.02 5.75
N GLU A 100 11.20 7.60 5.39
CA GLU A 100 11.62 7.56 4.01
C GLU A 100 10.82 6.48 3.26
N ALA A 101 10.36 6.81 2.05
CA ALA A 101 9.68 5.83 1.22
C ALA A 101 10.68 4.78 0.73
N SER A 102 10.28 3.52 0.72
CA SER A 102 11.10 2.44 0.18
C SER A 102 11.38 2.65 -1.31
N ASP A 103 12.63 2.46 -1.72
CA ASP A 103 13.05 2.47 -3.13
C ASP A 103 12.65 1.20 -3.89
N VAL A 104 12.27 0.14 -3.17
CA VAL A 104 11.81 -1.11 -3.77
C VAL A 104 10.38 -0.92 -4.29
N PRO A 105 10.13 -1.08 -5.60
CA PRO A 105 8.79 -0.95 -6.15
C PRO A 105 7.84 -2.04 -5.62
N VAL A 106 6.60 -1.65 -5.34
CA VAL A 106 5.51 -2.59 -5.15
C VAL A 106 4.94 -2.93 -6.52
N VAL A 107 4.67 -4.21 -6.77
CA VAL A 107 4.16 -4.68 -8.07
C VAL A 107 2.72 -5.12 -7.91
N ILE A 108 1.86 -4.68 -8.85
CA ILE A 108 0.55 -5.26 -9.09
C ILE A 108 0.53 -5.82 -10.52
N ASP A 109 0.20 -7.10 -10.66
CA ASP A 109 0.19 -7.83 -11.93
C ASP A 109 -1.24 -8.17 -12.34
N GLN A 110 -1.56 -7.94 -13.59
CA GLN A 110 -2.79 -8.40 -14.23
C GLN A 110 -2.52 -9.76 -14.84
N ARG A 111 -2.86 -10.83 -14.10
CA ARG A 111 -2.55 -12.21 -14.47
C ARG A 111 -3.69 -13.17 -14.16
N GLY A 112 -4.06 -14.00 -15.15
CA GLY A 112 -5.19 -14.90 -15.09
C GLY A 112 -6.52 -14.16 -15.05
N CYS A 113 -6.56 -12.96 -15.62
CA CYS A 113 -7.67 -11.99 -15.55
C CYS A 113 -8.05 -11.63 -14.10
N TRP A 114 -7.04 -11.42 -13.27
CA TRP A 114 -7.12 -10.90 -11.92
C TRP A 114 -6.02 -9.87 -11.66
N PHE A 115 -6.24 -8.97 -10.68
CA PHE A 115 -5.15 -8.22 -10.08
C PHE A 115 -4.46 -9.08 -9.02
N ARG A 116 -3.13 -9.15 -9.07
CA ARG A 116 -2.29 -9.90 -8.14
C ARG A 116 -1.17 -9.00 -7.55
N PRO A 117 -1.09 -8.84 -6.22
CA PRO A 117 -2.02 -9.37 -5.21
C PRO A 117 -3.37 -8.62 -5.20
N ARG A 118 -4.40 -9.24 -4.61
CA ARG A 118 -5.72 -8.62 -4.42
C ARG A 118 -5.68 -7.44 -3.44
N VAL A 119 -4.91 -7.56 -2.38
CA VAL A 119 -4.72 -6.52 -1.36
C VAL A 119 -3.23 -6.24 -1.24
N LEU A 120 -2.84 -4.97 -1.28
CA LEU A 120 -1.45 -4.55 -1.18
C LEU A 120 -1.32 -3.24 -0.39
N GLY A 121 -0.14 -3.02 0.17
CA GLY A 121 0.23 -1.76 0.80
C GLY A 121 1.38 -1.10 0.05
N VAL A 122 1.37 0.22 0.03
CA VAL A 122 2.48 1.05 -0.47
C VAL A 122 2.72 2.20 0.50
N GLN A 123 3.97 2.66 0.60
CA GLN A 123 4.24 3.91 1.29
C GLN A 123 3.91 5.11 0.38
N THR A 124 3.52 6.22 1.00
CA THR A 124 3.41 7.50 0.29
C THR A 124 4.71 7.82 -0.44
N GLY A 125 4.62 8.03 -1.76
CA GLY A 125 5.80 8.28 -2.62
C GLY A 125 6.54 7.05 -3.12
N GLN A 126 6.28 5.85 -2.60
CA GLN A 126 6.84 4.60 -3.13
C GLN A 126 6.33 4.31 -4.54
N VAL A 127 7.15 3.68 -5.35
CA VAL A 127 6.78 3.30 -6.71
C VAL A 127 5.81 2.13 -6.70
N LEU A 128 4.65 2.31 -7.33
CA LEU A 128 3.76 1.24 -7.76
C LEU A 128 4.06 0.93 -9.22
N ARG A 129 4.46 -0.31 -9.51
CA ARG A 129 4.69 -0.85 -10.84
C ARG A 129 3.53 -1.75 -11.22
N VAL A 130 2.80 -1.36 -12.27
CA VAL A 130 1.69 -2.15 -12.83
C VAL A 130 2.18 -2.87 -14.07
N ILE A 131 1.94 -4.17 -14.13
CA ILE A 131 2.27 -5.00 -15.29
C ILE A 131 1.04 -5.76 -15.77
N ASN A 132 1.03 -6.14 -17.03
CA ASN A 132 0.05 -7.04 -17.63
C ASN A 132 0.75 -8.29 -18.14
N SER A 133 0.57 -9.42 -17.47
CA SER A 133 1.12 -10.72 -17.84
C SER A 133 0.14 -11.58 -18.65
N ASP A 134 -1.07 -11.08 -18.91
CA ASP A 134 -2.09 -11.78 -19.67
C ASP A 134 -1.98 -11.50 -21.18
N PRO A 135 -2.47 -12.40 -22.03
CA PRO A 135 -2.53 -12.20 -23.49
C PRO A 135 -3.72 -11.33 -23.93
N VAL A 136 -4.36 -10.63 -23.00
CA VAL A 136 -5.53 -9.77 -23.25
C VAL A 136 -5.31 -8.38 -22.69
N THR A 137 -6.05 -7.40 -23.22
CA THR A 137 -6.04 -6.04 -22.70
C THR A 137 -6.87 -5.95 -21.42
N HIS A 138 -6.26 -5.35 -20.41
CA HIS A 138 -6.95 -4.93 -19.19
C HIS A 138 -6.87 -3.41 -19.03
N ASN A 139 -7.58 -2.89 -18.05
CA ASN A 139 -7.30 -1.58 -17.54
C ASN A 139 -7.22 -1.58 -16.03
N ILE A 140 -6.44 -0.67 -15.49
CA ILE A 140 -6.34 -0.47 -14.04
C ILE A 140 -6.88 0.92 -13.70
N HIS A 141 -7.85 0.94 -12.79
CA HIS A 141 -8.56 2.14 -12.38
C HIS A 141 -8.65 2.22 -10.85
N PRO A 142 -7.64 2.81 -10.16
CA PRO A 142 -7.75 3.15 -8.75
C PRO A 142 -8.75 4.30 -8.56
N MET A 143 -9.83 4.04 -7.84
CA MET A 143 -10.88 5.01 -7.53
C MET A 143 -10.51 5.78 -6.25
N ALA A 144 -9.45 6.60 -6.35
CA ALA A 144 -8.92 7.37 -5.24
C ALA A 144 -9.79 8.61 -4.97
N GLU A 145 -10.03 8.93 -3.70
CA GLU A 145 -10.77 10.13 -3.27
C GLU A 145 -9.82 11.24 -2.77
N VAL A 146 -8.70 10.87 -2.17
CA VAL A 146 -7.69 11.80 -1.62
C VAL A 146 -6.53 12.01 -2.57
N ASN A 147 -6.07 10.95 -3.22
CA ASN A 147 -5.10 11.02 -4.30
C ASN A 147 -5.81 11.33 -5.63
N ARG A 148 -5.02 11.71 -6.65
CA ARG A 148 -5.58 11.89 -7.98
C ARG A 148 -6.02 10.55 -8.55
N GLU A 149 -7.29 10.43 -8.91
CA GLU A 149 -7.84 9.30 -9.66
C GLU A 149 -7.20 9.21 -11.06
N TRP A 150 -6.98 8.01 -11.55
CA TRP A 150 -6.49 7.76 -12.90
C TRP A 150 -7.00 6.41 -13.42
N ASN A 151 -7.07 6.29 -14.73
CA ASN A 151 -7.49 5.09 -15.43
C ASN A 151 -6.54 4.86 -16.62
N HIS A 152 -6.02 3.65 -16.78
CA HIS A 152 -5.03 3.33 -17.81
C HIS A 152 -5.27 1.94 -18.39
N SER A 153 -5.39 1.85 -19.71
CA SER A 153 -5.45 0.57 -20.41
C SER A 153 -4.04 0.05 -20.69
N GLN A 154 -3.85 -1.26 -20.52
CA GLN A 154 -2.59 -1.93 -20.72
C GLN A 154 -2.82 -3.21 -21.54
N GLY A 155 -2.28 -3.24 -22.75
CA GLY A 155 -2.34 -4.39 -23.65
C GLY A 155 -1.30 -5.46 -23.32
N PRO A 156 -1.36 -6.62 -24.00
CA PRO A 156 -0.33 -7.64 -23.92
C PRO A 156 1.02 -7.09 -24.38
N GLY A 157 2.05 -7.27 -23.52
CA GLY A 157 3.41 -6.86 -23.83
C GLY A 157 3.68 -5.35 -23.70
N ASP A 158 2.72 -4.56 -23.23
CA ASP A 158 2.96 -3.14 -22.94
C ASP A 158 4.00 -2.97 -21.81
N ASP A 159 4.75 -1.88 -21.89
CA ASP A 159 5.69 -1.51 -20.84
C ASP A 159 5.00 -1.36 -19.48
N PRO A 160 5.71 -1.66 -18.38
CA PRO A 160 5.19 -1.45 -17.05
C PRO A 160 4.78 0.00 -16.79
N LEU A 161 3.56 0.20 -16.29
CA LEU A 161 3.10 1.51 -15.89
C LEU A 161 3.66 1.85 -14.50
N ILE A 162 4.31 3.01 -14.39
CA ILE A 162 4.89 3.51 -13.14
C ILE A 162 4.01 4.62 -12.56
N ARG A 163 3.57 4.46 -11.32
CA ARG A 163 2.75 5.42 -10.58
C ARG A 163 3.22 5.58 -9.15
N LYS A 164 2.80 6.66 -8.51
CA LYS A 164 3.00 6.94 -7.07
C LYS A 164 1.73 7.56 -6.50
N PHE A 165 1.36 7.15 -5.31
CA PHE A 165 0.40 7.85 -4.48
C PHE A 165 1.16 8.79 -3.55
N ILE A 166 0.75 10.05 -3.49
CA ILE A 166 1.49 11.11 -2.77
C ILE A 166 0.85 11.53 -1.45
N LYS A 167 -0.33 11.00 -1.15
CA LYS A 167 -1.07 11.24 0.10
C LYS A 167 -1.48 9.92 0.73
N PRO A 168 -1.50 9.82 2.08
CA PRO A 168 -2.06 8.67 2.75
C PRO A 168 -3.55 8.50 2.40
N GLU A 169 -3.94 7.28 2.03
CA GLU A 169 -5.32 6.92 1.75
C GLU A 169 -5.46 5.40 1.88
N VAL A 170 -6.26 4.95 2.84
CA VAL A 170 -6.34 3.54 3.18
C VAL A 170 -7.42 2.85 2.36
N MET A 171 -7.03 1.77 1.69
CA MET A 171 -7.87 0.85 0.93
C MET A 171 -8.60 1.49 -0.24
N ILE A 172 -7.85 2.17 -1.11
CA ILE A 172 -8.31 2.64 -2.41
C ILE A 172 -8.77 1.44 -3.23
N PRO A 173 -10.04 1.39 -3.68
CA PRO A 173 -10.50 0.32 -4.56
C PRO A 173 -9.85 0.45 -5.94
N ILE A 174 -9.44 -0.69 -6.49
CA ILE A 174 -8.93 -0.80 -7.87
C ILE A 174 -9.87 -1.72 -8.64
N LYS A 175 -10.29 -1.31 -9.83
CA LYS A 175 -11.12 -2.12 -10.74
C LYS A 175 -10.55 -2.16 -12.15
N CYS A 176 -10.97 -3.16 -12.91
CA CYS A 176 -10.90 -3.17 -14.36
C CYS A 176 -12.27 -2.78 -14.92
N ASN A 177 -12.33 -1.84 -15.87
CA ASN A 177 -13.59 -1.44 -16.50
C ASN A 177 -14.01 -2.39 -17.64
N ILE A 178 -13.09 -3.29 -18.06
CA ILE A 178 -13.33 -4.29 -19.11
C ILE A 178 -13.90 -5.56 -18.45
N HIS A 179 -13.26 -6.03 -17.37
CA HIS A 179 -13.61 -7.28 -16.69
C HIS A 179 -14.12 -6.96 -15.28
N SER A 180 -15.43 -6.99 -15.11
CA SER A 180 -16.14 -6.55 -13.89
C SER A 180 -15.80 -7.33 -12.62
N TRP A 181 -15.18 -8.50 -12.76
CA TRP A 181 -14.74 -9.34 -11.65
C TRP A 181 -13.32 -9.00 -11.14
N MET A 182 -12.54 -8.24 -11.90
CA MET A 182 -11.18 -7.88 -11.51
C MET A 182 -11.19 -6.70 -10.53
N HIS A 183 -10.91 -7.01 -9.28
CA HIS A 183 -10.81 -6.03 -8.19
C HIS A 183 -9.54 -6.23 -7.37
N ALA A 184 -8.99 -5.14 -6.86
CA ALA A 184 -7.95 -5.11 -5.85
C ALA A 184 -8.15 -3.91 -4.92
N PHE A 185 -7.32 -3.82 -3.87
CA PHE A 185 -7.32 -2.70 -2.93
C PHE A 185 -5.89 -2.34 -2.56
N VAL A 186 -5.60 -1.04 -2.51
CA VAL A 186 -4.28 -0.54 -2.09
C VAL A 186 -4.40 0.37 -0.89
N GLY A 187 -3.67 0.01 0.18
CA GLY A 187 -3.48 0.88 1.35
C GLY A 187 -2.24 1.74 1.15
N VAL A 188 -2.42 3.06 1.16
CA VAL A 188 -1.34 4.04 1.07
C VAL A 188 -1.07 4.63 2.45
N LEU A 189 0.10 4.38 3.01
CA LEU A 189 0.47 4.78 4.35
C LEU A 189 1.74 5.65 4.37
N PRO A 190 1.89 6.59 5.33
CA PRO A 190 3.08 7.42 5.42
C PRO A 190 4.28 6.70 6.05
N HIS A 191 4.18 5.40 6.33
CA HIS A 191 5.15 4.58 7.03
C HIS A 191 5.15 3.13 6.52
N PRO A 192 6.19 2.31 6.77
CA PRO A 192 6.30 0.93 6.25
C PRO A 192 5.58 -0.13 7.10
N TYR A 193 4.87 0.23 8.18
CA TYR A 193 4.34 -0.72 9.16
C TYR A 193 2.95 -1.19 8.78
N PHE A 194 2.89 -2.08 7.81
CA PHE A 194 1.70 -2.78 7.35
C PHE A 194 2.04 -4.18 6.88
N SER A 195 1.05 -5.01 6.77
CA SER A 195 1.12 -6.39 6.28
C SER A 195 -0.22 -6.78 5.66
N VAL A 196 -0.23 -7.87 4.91
CA VAL A 196 -1.48 -8.51 4.44
C VAL A 196 -1.49 -9.94 4.97
N SER A 197 -2.63 -10.39 5.50
CA SER A 197 -2.73 -11.76 5.99
C SER A 197 -2.61 -12.76 4.84
N LYS A 198 -1.80 -13.79 5.06
CA LYS A 198 -1.54 -14.88 4.13
C LYS A 198 -2.73 -15.86 4.08
N GLU A 199 -2.63 -16.90 3.25
CA GLU A 199 -3.65 -17.95 3.14
C GLU A 199 -3.91 -18.66 4.45
N ASP A 200 -2.90 -18.82 5.31
CA ASP A 200 -3.00 -19.39 6.66
C ASP A 200 -3.50 -18.41 7.72
N GLY A 201 -3.83 -17.17 7.30
CA GLY A 201 -4.28 -16.06 8.13
C GLY A 201 -3.16 -15.35 8.88
N SER A 202 -1.91 -15.80 8.78
CA SER A 202 -0.78 -15.19 9.49
C SER A 202 -0.39 -13.83 8.89
N PHE A 203 0.10 -12.93 9.74
CA PHE A 203 0.71 -11.68 9.34
C PHE A 203 1.88 -11.31 10.26
N GLU A 204 2.75 -10.42 9.79
CA GLU A 204 3.87 -9.91 10.56
C GLU A 204 4.18 -8.47 10.17
N ILE A 205 4.43 -7.62 11.17
CA ILE A 205 4.97 -6.26 11.05
C ILE A 205 6.28 -6.21 11.82
N ARG A 206 7.38 -5.93 11.12
CA ARG A 206 8.74 -5.95 11.66
C ARG A 206 9.28 -4.55 11.89
N ASN A 207 10.38 -4.49 12.63
CA ASN A 207 11.18 -3.28 12.84
C ASN A 207 10.37 -2.11 13.43
N LEU A 208 9.42 -2.40 14.31
CA LEU A 208 8.68 -1.39 15.04
C LEU A 208 9.53 -0.81 16.17
N PRO A 209 9.65 0.50 16.31
CA PRO A 209 10.19 1.10 17.53
C PRO A 209 9.42 0.63 18.77
N PRO A 210 10.04 0.59 19.96
CA PRO A 210 9.28 0.40 21.19
C PRO A 210 8.22 1.49 21.36
N GLY A 211 7.00 1.10 21.75
CA GLY A 211 5.88 2.05 21.89
C GLY A 211 4.54 1.36 22.03
N THR A 212 3.50 2.15 22.19
CA THR A 212 2.10 1.69 22.19
C THR A 212 1.46 2.08 20.87
N TYR A 213 0.80 1.12 20.23
CA TYR A 213 0.27 1.23 18.89
C TYR A 213 -1.19 0.81 18.83
N THR A 214 -1.98 1.50 18.02
CA THR A 214 -3.27 0.99 17.56
C THR A 214 -3.04 0.22 16.27
N ILE A 215 -3.28 -1.09 16.30
CA ILE A 215 -3.23 -1.94 15.12
C ILE A 215 -4.63 -2.08 14.56
N THR A 216 -4.79 -1.71 13.31
CA THR A 216 -6.06 -1.77 12.59
C THR A 216 -6.00 -2.82 11.50
N VAL A 217 -7.07 -3.57 11.35
CA VAL A 217 -7.26 -4.57 10.31
C VAL A 217 -8.48 -4.22 9.48
N TRP A 218 -8.37 -4.37 8.17
CA TRP A 218 -9.44 -4.11 7.22
C TRP A 218 -9.67 -5.33 6.32
N GLN A 219 -10.93 -5.68 6.15
CA GLN A 219 -11.38 -6.71 5.21
C GLN A 219 -12.58 -6.18 4.42
N GLU A 220 -12.56 -6.33 3.08
CA GLU A 220 -13.50 -5.67 2.17
C GLU A 220 -14.99 -5.95 2.43
N ARG A 221 -15.34 -7.11 2.98
CA ARG A 221 -16.73 -7.49 3.30
C ARG A 221 -17.07 -7.39 4.78
N LEU A 222 -16.06 -7.48 5.63
CA LEU A 222 -16.25 -7.60 7.08
C LEU A 222 -15.93 -6.31 7.83
N GLY A 223 -15.36 -5.31 7.10
CA GLY A 223 -15.05 -4.00 7.66
C GLY A 223 -13.79 -3.96 8.50
N VAL A 224 -13.76 -3.06 9.46
CA VAL A 224 -12.59 -2.66 10.23
C VAL A 224 -12.70 -3.13 11.67
N GLN A 225 -11.58 -3.62 12.22
CA GLN A 225 -11.38 -3.80 13.67
C GLN A 225 -10.05 -3.17 14.08
N HIS A 226 -9.93 -2.79 15.34
CA HIS A 226 -8.68 -2.26 15.89
C HIS A 226 -8.44 -2.76 17.30
N ARG A 227 -7.17 -2.80 17.71
CA ARG A 227 -6.72 -3.14 19.06
C ARG A 227 -5.44 -2.39 19.39
N GLU A 228 -5.26 -2.07 20.67
CA GLU A 228 -4.00 -1.52 21.16
C GLU A 228 -3.03 -2.63 21.56
N ILE A 229 -1.74 -2.37 21.35
CA ILE A 229 -0.65 -3.25 21.75
C ILE A 229 0.59 -2.43 22.11
N THR A 230 1.28 -2.84 23.16
CA THR A 230 2.55 -2.23 23.56
C THR A 230 3.71 -3.15 23.19
N ILE A 231 4.70 -2.58 22.50
CA ILE A 231 5.94 -3.26 22.10
C ILE A 231 7.06 -2.77 23.01
N ALA A 232 7.60 -3.66 23.83
CA ALA A 232 8.81 -3.39 24.59
C ALA A 232 10.06 -3.52 23.70
N ARG A 233 11.20 -3.06 24.19
CA ARG A 233 12.50 -3.21 23.49
C ARG A 233 12.76 -4.68 23.18
N HIS A 234 13.17 -5.00 21.95
CA HIS A 234 13.43 -6.37 21.46
C HIS A 234 12.25 -7.35 21.58
N ALA A 235 11.05 -6.87 21.84
CA ALA A 235 9.90 -7.75 22.03
C ALA A 235 9.26 -8.15 20.71
N SER A 236 8.88 -9.43 20.63
CA SER A 236 7.88 -9.87 19.66
C SER A 236 6.54 -10.00 20.39
N ALA A 237 5.56 -9.20 19.97
CA ALA A 237 4.22 -9.23 20.54
C ALA A 237 3.25 -9.93 19.61
N VAL A 238 2.25 -10.62 20.18
CA VAL A 238 1.24 -11.35 19.42
C VAL A 238 -0.12 -10.69 19.57
N ILE A 239 -0.78 -10.42 18.44
CA ILE A 239 -2.14 -9.90 18.40
C ILE A 239 -2.97 -10.64 17.34
N ASN A 240 -4.12 -11.16 17.76
CA ASN A 240 -5.01 -11.91 16.87
C ASN A 240 -6.33 -11.17 16.69
N PHE A 241 -6.96 -11.33 15.52
CA PHE A 241 -8.28 -10.79 15.23
C PHE A 241 -9.22 -11.89 14.76
N ILE A 242 -10.48 -11.75 15.15
CA ILE A 242 -11.54 -12.70 14.80
C ILE A 242 -12.67 -11.92 14.15
N TYR A 243 -13.04 -12.30 12.94
CA TYR A 243 -14.25 -11.85 12.27
C TYR A 243 -15.32 -12.91 12.38
N GLU A 244 -16.55 -12.51 12.68
CA GLU A 244 -17.69 -13.40 12.82
C GLU A 244 -18.61 -13.29 11.61
N GLY A 245 -18.90 -14.43 10.98
CA GLY A 245 -19.92 -14.54 9.94
C GLY A 245 -21.33 -14.54 10.55
N LYS A 246 -22.20 -13.73 9.98
CA LYS A 246 -23.64 -13.66 10.31
C LYS A 246 -24.41 -14.80 9.68
#